data_a0bc1d7400c9718549be9a1672335b7a
#
_entry.id   a0bc1d7400c9718549be9a1672335b7a
#
_cell.length_a   1.000
_cell.length_b   1.000
_cell.length_c   1.000
_cell.angle_alpha   90.00
_cell.angle_beta   90.00
_cell.angle_gamma   90.00
#
_symmetry.space_group_name_H-M   'P 1'
#
loop_
_entity.id
_entity.type
_entity.pdbx_description
1 polymer ?
#
loop_
_entity_poly.entity_id
_entity_poly.type
_entity_poly.pdbx_seq_one_letter_code
_entity_poly.pdbx_strand_id
1 'polypeptide(L)'
;LILENPGLPGSSAVTTSLYAGLQLILPGEVAPCHRHTQCALRFVMEGDGAFTALDGEKAVMRPFDLVLTPNWQWHDHGNTSGRPMIW
;
A
#
# COMPACT_ATOMS: atom_id res chain seq x y z
N LEU A 1 8.84 5.70 2.03
CA LEU A 1 9.61 5.69 3.28
C LEU A 1 9.48 4.31 3.91
N ILE A 2 10.60 3.66 4.20
CA ILE A 2 10.64 2.35 4.84
C ILE A 2 10.91 2.56 6.33
N LEU A 3 10.16 1.87 7.19
CA LEU A 3 10.40 1.87 8.62
C LEU A 3 11.38 0.74 8.98
N GLU A 4 12.39 1.06 9.77
CA GLU A 4 13.41 0.11 10.20
C GLU A 4 13.44 -0.01 11.72
N ASN A 5 13.67 -1.24 12.19
CA ASN A 5 13.90 -1.51 13.60
C ASN A 5 15.39 -1.37 13.90
N PRO A 6 15.81 -0.47 14.81
CA PRO A 6 17.22 -0.34 15.18
C PRO A 6 17.82 -1.62 15.79
N GLY A 7 17.00 -2.53 16.30
CA GLY A 7 17.43 -3.84 16.77
C GLY A 7 17.70 -4.85 15.65
N LEU A 8 17.37 -4.52 14.39
CA LEU A 8 17.60 -5.35 13.20
C LEU A 8 18.39 -4.56 12.14
N PRO A 9 19.61 -4.12 12.42
CA PRO A 9 20.37 -3.24 11.55
C PRO A 9 20.63 -3.86 10.18
N GLY A 10 20.48 -3.05 9.11
CA GLY A 10 20.66 -3.49 7.72
C GLY A 10 19.51 -4.30 7.15
N SER A 11 18.41 -4.42 7.89
CA SER A 11 17.20 -5.10 7.46
C SER A 11 16.06 -4.09 7.27
N SER A 12 15.40 -4.12 6.12
CA SER A 12 14.19 -3.32 5.86
C SER A 12 12.98 -3.97 6.53
N ALA A 13 13.03 -4.18 7.84
CA ALA A 13 12.01 -4.89 8.59
C ALA A 13 11.76 -4.24 9.96
N VAL A 14 10.51 -4.26 10.42
CA VAL A 14 10.15 -3.83 11.78
C VAL A 14 10.22 -4.97 12.78
N THR A 15 10.01 -6.20 12.33
CA THR A 15 10.28 -7.43 13.06
C THR A 15 10.92 -8.45 12.11
N THR A 16 11.21 -9.65 12.59
CA THR A 16 11.73 -10.75 11.75
C THR A 16 10.77 -11.20 10.65
N SER A 17 9.49 -10.85 10.75
CA SER A 17 8.44 -11.28 9.80
C SER A 17 7.58 -10.14 9.26
N LEU A 18 7.74 -8.91 9.74
CA LEU A 18 6.92 -7.77 9.34
C LEU A 18 7.76 -6.67 8.70
N TYR A 19 7.29 -6.22 7.56
CA TYR A 19 7.74 -5.03 6.87
C TYR A 19 6.69 -3.92 7.07
N ALA A 20 7.11 -2.70 7.23
CA ALA A 20 6.22 -1.54 7.22
C ALA A 20 6.86 -0.35 6.53
N GLY A 21 6.05 0.44 5.86
CA GLY A 21 6.48 1.65 5.18
C GLY A 21 5.34 2.63 5.00
N LEU A 22 5.68 3.84 4.65
CA LEU A 22 4.74 4.86 4.19
C LEU A 22 4.92 5.01 2.68
N GLN A 23 3.83 4.84 1.94
CA GLN A 23 3.81 5.01 0.50
C GLN A 23 3.07 6.31 0.16
N LEU A 24 3.72 7.16 -0.61
CA LEU A 24 3.14 8.35 -1.22
C LEU A 24 2.82 8.04 -2.68
N ILE A 25 1.60 8.32 -3.10
CA ILE A 25 1.20 8.26 -4.52
C ILE A 25 0.62 9.61 -4.93
N LEU A 26 1.26 10.22 -5.91
CA LEU A 26 0.84 11.50 -6.47
C LEU A 26 -0.34 11.33 -7.45
N PRO A 27 -1.09 12.41 -7.74
CA PRO A 27 -2.15 12.38 -8.74
C PRO A 27 -1.66 11.83 -10.09
N GLY A 28 -2.39 10.85 -10.63
CA GLY A 28 -2.07 10.21 -11.91
C GLY A 28 -1.06 9.08 -11.84
N GLU A 29 -0.42 8.85 -10.72
CA GLU A 29 0.50 7.71 -10.56
C GLU A 29 -0.25 6.39 -10.41
N VAL A 30 0.35 5.35 -10.97
CA VAL A 30 -0.15 3.97 -10.91
C VAL A 30 1.00 3.04 -10.52
N ALA A 31 0.76 2.22 -9.51
CA ALA A 31 1.60 1.05 -9.23
C ALA A 31 1.08 -0.11 -10.08
N PRO A 32 1.90 -0.63 -11.02
CA PRO A 32 1.45 -1.65 -11.97
C PRO A 32 0.96 -2.92 -11.28
N CYS A 33 0.08 -3.63 -11.97
CA CYS A 33 -0.48 -4.89 -11.50
C CYS A 33 0.63 -5.93 -11.25
N HIS A 34 0.64 -6.46 -10.06
CA HIS A 34 1.62 -7.45 -9.59
C HIS A 34 1.01 -8.36 -8.53
N ARG A 35 1.76 -9.36 -8.11
CA ARG A 35 1.42 -10.21 -6.97
C ARG A 35 2.69 -10.64 -6.23
N HIS A 36 2.55 -10.96 -4.98
CA HIS A 36 3.63 -11.46 -4.11
C HIS A 36 3.07 -12.42 -3.04
N THR A 37 3.95 -13.18 -2.43
CA THR A 37 3.56 -14.17 -1.41
C THR A 37 3.16 -13.54 -0.08
N GLN A 38 3.64 -12.33 0.20
CA GLN A 38 3.29 -11.61 1.41
C GLN A 38 1.83 -11.13 1.35
N CYS A 39 1.10 -11.31 2.44
CA CYS A 39 -0.13 -10.53 2.65
C CYS A 39 0.25 -9.08 2.91
N ALA A 40 -0.58 -8.17 2.46
CA ALA A 40 -0.40 -6.75 2.71
C ALA A 40 -1.67 -6.14 3.30
N LEU A 41 -1.49 -5.12 4.11
CA LEU A 41 -2.56 -4.24 4.54
C LEU A 41 -2.12 -2.79 4.33
N ARG A 42 -3.09 -1.94 4.03
CA ARG A 42 -2.87 -0.50 3.87
C ARG A 42 -3.86 0.24 4.73
N PHE A 43 -3.35 1.13 5.55
CA PHE A 43 -4.17 2.07 6.30
C PHE A 43 -4.04 3.45 5.65
N VAL A 44 -5.14 3.98 5.14
CA VAL A 44 -5.15 5.29 4.48
C VAL A 44 -5.00 6.39 5.52
N MET A 45 -3.87 7.06 5.50
CA MET A 45 -3.53 8.12 6.46
C MET A 45 -3.96 9.49 5.96
N GLU A 46 -3.79 9.75 4.65
CA GLU A 46 -4.07 11.04 4.05
C GLU A 46 -4.51 10.88 2.60
N GLY A 47 -5.46 11.73 2.18
CA GLY A 47 -6.04 11.73 0.83
C GLY A 47 -7.33 10.94 0.71
N ASP A 48 -8.02 11.11 -0.42
CA ASP A 48 -9.33 10.50 -0.71
C ASP A 48 -9.45 10.26 -2.22
N GLY A 49 -9.85 9.05 -2.63
CA GLY A 49 -10.20 8.76 -4.00
C GLY A 49 -9.14 8.01 -4.83
N ALA A 50 -8.01 7.60 -4.23
CA ALA A 50 -7.17 6.58 -4.86
C ALA A 50 -7.87 5.22 -4.80
N PHE A 51 -7.35 4.23 -5.53
CA PHE A 51 -7.93 2.90 -5.58
C PHE A 51 -6.89 1.80 -5.36
N THR A 52 -7.37 0.69 -4.87
CA THR A 52 -6.74 -0.62 -4.98
C THR A 52 -7.65 -1.52 -5.81
N ALA A 53 -7.10 -2.23 -6.78
CA ALA A 53 -7.83 -3.27 -7.49
C ALA A 53 -7.27 -4.65 -7.11
N LEU A 54 -8.15 -5.61 -6.85
CA LEU A 54 -7.84 -7.00 -6.54
C LEU A 54 -8.52 -7.89 -7.57
N ASP A 55 -7.73 -8.68 -8.30
CA ASP A 55 -8.24 -9.55 -9.38
C ASP A 55 -9.20 -8.82 -10.33
N GLY A 56 -8.91 -7.55 -10.63
CA GLY A 56 -9.72 -6.68 -11.50
C GLY A 56 -10.90 -6.00 -10.81
N GLU A 57 -11.18 -6.28 -9.54
CA GLU A 57 -12.21 -5.60 -8.76
C GLU A 57 -11.64 -4.38 -8.04
N LYS A 58 -12.15 -3.21 -8.39
CA LYS A 58 -11.64 -1.93 -7.92
C LYS A 58 -12.37 -1.46 -6.66
N ALA A 59 -11.61 -1.17 -5.61
CA ALA A 59 -12.08 -0.52 -4.40
C ALA A 59 -11.49 0.89 -4.27
N VAL A 60 -12.34 1.89 -4.13
CA VAL A 60 -11.92 3.27 -3.87
C VAL A 60 -11.56 3.40 -2.40
N MET A 61 -10.40 3.98 -2.14
CA MET A 61 -9.87 4.18 -0.79
C MET A 61 -10.18 5.57 -0.26
N ARG A 62 -10.62 5.64 0.98
CA ARG A 62 -10.96 6.87 1.69
C ARG A 62 -10.12 7.00 2.95
N PRO A 63 -10.05 8.22 3.55
CA PRO A 63 -9.31 8.41 4.80
C PRO A 63 -9.74 7.40 5.87
N PHE A 64 -8.74 6.79 6.51
CA PHE A 64 -8.87 5.82 7.59
C PHE A 64 -9.42 4.45 7.18
N ASP A 65 -9.57 4.18 5.89
CA ASP A 65 -9.85 2.82 5.42
C ASP A 65 -8.66 1.90 5.69
N LEU A 66 -8.98 0.66 6.07
CA LEU A 66 -8.04 -0.44 6.14
C LEU A 66 -8.31 -1.40 4.98
N VAL A 67 -7.36 -1.49 4.07
CA VAL A 67 -7.47 -2.31 2.86
C VAL A 67 -6.55 -3.52 2.97
N LEU A 68 -7.11 -4.70 2.82
CA LEU A 68 -6.38 -5.97 2.89
C LEU A 68 -6.11 -6.51 1.49
N THR A 69 -4.88 -6.93 1.25
CA THR A 69 -4.47 -7.64 0.03
C THR A 69 -3.96 -9.02 0.44
N PRO A 70 -4.77 -10.08 0.24
CA PRO A 70 -4.33 -11.44 0.53
C PRO A 70 -3.11 -11.86 -0.29
N ASN A 71 -2.41 -12.89 0.18
CA ASN A 71 -1.25 -13.42 -0.50
C ASN A 71 -1.58 -13.92 -1.91
N TRP A 72 -0.66 -13.69 -2.83
CA TRP A 72 -0.69 -14.20 -4.21
C TRP A 72 -1.85 -13.71 -5.09
N GLN A 73 -2.68 -12.77 -4.63
CA GLN A 73 -3.69 -12.13 -5.46
C GLN A 73 -3.09 -11.03 -6.33
N TRP A 74 -3.50 -10.98 -7.59
CA TRP A 74 -3.17 -9.88 -8.48
C TRP A 74 -3.77 -8.58 -7.96
N HIS A 75 -2.95 -7.56 -7.86
CA HIS A 75 -3.41 -6.25 -7.40
C HIS A 75 -2.63 -5.11 -8.04
N ASP A 76 -3.29 -4.00 -8.15
CA ASP A 76 -2.71 -2.73 -8.56
C ASP A 76 -3.25 -1.59 -7.70
N HIS A 77 -2.61 -0.45 -7.80
CA HIS A 77 -3.00 0.75 -7.08
C HIS A 77 -2.85 1.94 -8.00
N GLY A 78 -3.73 2.91 -7.88
CA GLY A 78 -3.60 4.14 -8.63
C GLY A 78 -4.27 5.31 -7.91
N ASN A 79 -3.76 6.49 -8.17
CA ASN A 79 -4.34 7.72 -7.65
C ASN A 79 -5.02 8.49 -8.77
N THR A 80 -6.32 8.32 -8.88
CA THR A 80 -7.18 9.06 -9.81
C THR A 80 -7.78 10.33 -9.18
N SER A 81 -7.45 10.62 -7.92
CA SER A 81 -7.83 11.86 -7.25
C SER A 81 -6.93 13.02 -7.68
N GLY A 82 -7.35 14.24 -7.37
CA GLY A 82 -6.56 15.45 -7.63
C GLY A 82 -5.55 15.79 -6.53
N ARG A 83 -5.33 14.89 -5.54
CA ARG A 83 -4.47 15.13 -4.37
C ARG A 83 -3.54 13.95 -4.11
N PRO A 84 -2.38 14.19 -3.48
CA PRO A 84 -1.53 13.11 -3.00
C PRO A 84 -2.27 12.19 -2.02
N MET A 85 -1.92 10.90 -2.03
CA MET A 85 -2.42 9.90 -1.08
C MET A 85 -1.24 9.30 -0.33
N ILE A 86 -1.45 9.05 0.97
CA ILE A 86 -0.46 8.39 1.85
C ILE A 86 -1.15 7.24 2.59
N TRP A 87 -0.55 6.07 2.51
CA TRP A 87 -0.92 4.89 3.30
C TRP A 87 0.29 4.10 3.79
#